data_be5f7ca803d4d799f621379b61a67db6
#
_entry.id   be5f7ca803d4d799f621379b61a67db6
#
_cell.length_a   1.000
_cell.length_b   1.000
_cell.length_c   1.000
_cell.angle_alpha   90.00
_cell.angle_beta   90.00
_cell.angle_gamma   90.00
#
_symmetry.space_group_name_H-M   'P 1'
#
loop_
_entity.id
_entity.type
_entity.pdbx_description
1 polymer ?
#
loop_
_entity_poly.entity_id
_entity_poly.type
_entity_poly.pdbx_seq_one_letter_code
_entity_poly.pdbx_strand_id
1 'polypeptide(L)'
;DTMIGYGFGDGGGGPTDVMLEKQKRLAHGIPCMPQTVTSSAGDFLNIQEESFKKSCKELNRTPLWVGDLYLEFHRGTYTSVAKVKKHNRKSEFLFQKAESASIIGNILCGKTYPKAEFDKSWKLILLNQFHDIIPGSSIKEVYDNSDTDYEKIFKSGNRIFDGALGTIADNIKTDGGLLVYNPHGFTTNGLIEADRKIMYVENIPAVGYK
;
A
#
# COMPACT_ATOMS: atom_id res chain seq x y z
N ASP A 1 23.90 -20.48 -7.85
CA ASP A 1 23.06 -20.07 -9.00
C ASP A 1 22.53 -18.67 -8.79
N THR A 2 22.24 -17.95 -9.86
CA THR A 2 21.66 -16.61 -9.81
C THR A 2 20.70 -16.41 -10.97
N MET A 3 19.69 -15.58 -10.75
CA MET A 3 18.73 -15.17 -11.78
C MET A 3 19.07 -13.76 -12.26
N ILE A 4 19.07 -13.56 -13.57
CA ILE A 4 19.31 -12.27 -14.21
C ILE A 4 18.16 -11.98 -15.17
N GLY A 5 17.40 -10.94 -14.92
CA GLY A 5 16.46 -10.40 -15.89
C GLY A 5 17.19 -9.67 -17.00
N TYR A 6 16.84 -9.89 -18.26
CA TYR A 6 17.46 -9.20 -19.38
C TYR A 6 16.43 -8.75 -20.41
N GLY A 7 16.74 -7.65 -21.10
CA GLY A 7 15.88 -6.99 -22.08
C GLY A 7 16.14 -5.50 -22.13
N PHE A 8 15.39 -4.78 -22.97
CA PHE A 8 15.44 -3.32 -23.03
C PHE A 8 14.72 -2.71 -21.82
N GLY A 9 15.18 -1.52 -21.34
CA GLY A 9 14.52 -0.77 -20.27
C GLY A 9 14.35 -1.61 -19.02
N ASP A 10 15.43 -1.97 -18.35
CA ASP A 10 15.44 -2.85 -17.15
C ASP A 10 14.75 -4.22 -17.36
N GLY A 11 14.73 -4.68 -18.62
CA GLY A 11 14.11 -5.95 -19.02
C GLY A 11 12.66 -5.85 -19.46
N GLY A 12 11.97 -4.75 -19.16
CA GLY A 12 10.52 -4.59 -19.43
C GLY A 12 10.15 -4.45 -20.91
N GLY A 13 11.08 -3.99 -21.76
CA GLY A 13 10.88 -3.87 -23.22
C GLY A 13 11.14 -5.17 -24.01
N GLY A 14 11.57 -6.23 -23.33
CA GLY A 14 11.92 -7.50 -23.92
C GLY A 14 13.33 -7.55 -24.55
N PRO A 15 13.85 -8.75 -24.84
CA PRO A 15 15.16 -8.93 -25.42
C PRO A 15 15.18 -8.58 -26.91
N THR A 16 16.33 -8.07 -27.37
CA THR A 16 16.60 -7.87 -28.80
C THR A 16 17.20 -9.14 -29.42
N ASP A 17 17.23 -9.19 -30.77
CA ASP A 17 17.89 -10.29 -31.52
C ASP A 17 19.34 -10.49 -31.09
N VAL A 18 20.07 -9.39 -30.86
CA VAL A 18 21.46 -9.44 -30.40
C VAL A 18 21.56 -10.03 -28.97
N MET A 19 20.64 -9.71 -28.09
CA MET A 19 20.61 -10.29 -26.75
C MET A 19 20.30 -11.77 -26.78
N LEU A 20 19.35 -12.19 -27.62
CA LEU A 20 19.02 -13.60 -27.81
C LEU A 20 20.17 -14.40 -28.42
N GLU A 21 20.88 -13.84 -29.40
CA GLU A 21 22.07 -14.46 -29.98
C GLU A 21 23.21 -14.62 -28.96
N LYS A 22 23.44 -13.58 -28.14
CA LYS A 22 24.41 -13.65 -27.04
C LYS A 22 24.04 -14.73 -26.03
N GLN A 23 22.77 -14.81 -25.65
CA GLN A 23 22.27 -15.84 -24.75
C GLN A 23 22.52 -17.24 -25.30
N LYS A 24 22.19 -17.50 -26.59
CA LYS A 24 22.49 -18.78 -27.25
C LYS A 24 23.96 -19.17 -27.15
N ARG A 25 24.85 -18.22 -27.42
CA ARG A 25 26.31 -18.46 -27.32
C ARG A 25 26.77 -18.78 -25.90
N LEU A 26 26.21 -18.06 -24.89
CA LEU A 26 26.52 -18.31 -23.50
C LEU A 26 25.95 -19.64 -23.00
N ALA A 27 24.84 -20.10 -23.58
CA ALA A 27 24.25 -21.40 -23.25
C ALA A 27 25.12 -22.60 -23.68
N HIS A 28 26.00 -22.43 -24.70
CA HIS A 28 27.00 -23.46 -25.07
C HIS A 28 28.08 -23.61 -24.00
N GLY A 29 28.21 -22.66 -23.11
CA GLY A 29 29.22 -22.65 -22.08
C GLY A 29 30.61 -22.15 -22.59
N ILE A 30 31.32 -21.53 -21.67
CA ILE A 30 32.70 -21.10 -21.85
C ILE A 30 33.49 -21.78 -20.72
N PRO A 31 34.67 -22.41 -21.01
CA PRO A 31 35.47 -23.02 -19.96
C PRO A 31 35.67 -22.09 -18.76
N CYS A 32 35.47 -22.58 -17.55
CA CYS A 32 35.56 -21.83 -16.29
C CYS A 32 34.55 -20.70 -16.06
N MET A 33 33.51 -20.60 -16.89
CA MET A 33 32.42 -19.66 -16.73
C MET A 33 31.10 -20.37 -16.39
N PRO A 34 30.17 -19.71 -15.67
CA PRO A 34 28.84 -20.24 -15.44
C PRO A 34 28.10 -20.47 -16.78
N GLN A 35 27.38 -21.58 -16.89
CA GLN A 35 26.48 -21.83 -18.02
C GLN A 35 25.17 -21.12 -17.80
N THR A 36 24.58 -20.54 -18.85
CA THR A 36 23.30 -19.85 -18.80
C THR A 36 22.19 -20.71 -19.38
N VAL A 37 21.03 -20.65 -18.75
CA VAL A 37 19.80 -21.30 -19.19
C VAL A 37 18.67 -20.28 -19.16
N THR A 38 17.86 -20.25 -20.22
CA THR A 38 16.60 -19.45 -20.19
C THR A 38 15.56 -20.20 -19.40
N SER A 39 14.96 -19.53 -18.41
CA SER A 39 13.96 -20.13 -17.53
C SER A 39 12.91 -19.12 -17.14
N SER A 40 11.80 -19.59 -16.58
CA SER A 40 10.86 -18.73 -15.87
C SER A 40 11.35 -18.45 -14.43
N ALA A 41 10.87 -17.36 -13.84
CA ALA A 41 11.17 -17.07 -12.43
C ALA A 41 10.67 -18.19 -11.50
N GLY A 42 9.49 -18.76 -11.80
CA GLY A 42 8.92 -19.87 -11.03
C GLY A 42 9.80 -21.12 -11.06
N ASP A 43 10.25 -21.53 -12.23
CA ASP A 43 11.13 -22.71 -12.37
C ASP A 43 12.47 -22.49 -11.66
N PHE A 44 13.05 -21.30 -11.80
CA PHE A 44 14.26 -20.95 -11.08
C PHE A 44 14.07 -21.03 -9.54
N LEU A 45 12.98 -20.48 -9.01
CA LEU A 45 12.70 -20.52 -7.59
C LEU A 45 12.50 -21.94 -7.06
N ASN A 46 11.85 -22.81 -7.83
CA ASN A 46 11.72 -24.23 -7.48
C ASN A 46 13.09 -24.91 -7.38
N ILE A 47 13.97 -24.69 -8.36
CA ILE A 47 15.35 -25.24 -8.36
C ILE A 47 16.13 -24.70 -7.15
N GLN A 48 15.97 -23.40 -6.85
CA GLN A 48 16.64 -22.77 -5.70
C GLN A 48 16.12 -23.33 -4.36
N GLU A 49 14.84 -23.59 -4.23
CA GLU A 49 14.27 -24.19 -3.01
C GLU A 49 14.88 -25.57 -2.74
N GLU A 50 14.98 -26.42 -3.77
CA GLU A 50 15.60 -27.75 -3.66
C GLU A 50 17.07 -27.66 -3.26
N SER A 51 17.82 -26.80 -3.96
CA SER A 51 19.25 -26.55 -3.66
C SER A 51 19.45 -26.00 -2.24
N PHE A 52 18.59 -25.08 -1.81
CA PHE A 52 18.63 -24.50 -0.47
C PHE A 52 18.38 -25.54 0.62
N LYS A 53 17.33 -26.35 0.45
CA LYS A 53 17.00 -27.44 1.39
C LYS A 53 18.17 -28.44 1.53
N LYS A 54 18.80 -28.78 0.40
CA LYS A 54 19.99 -29.66 0.40
C LYS A 54 21.16 -29.02 1.14
N SER A 55 21.49 -27.77 0.83
CA SER A 55 22.60 -27.04 1.49
C SER A 55 22.35 -26.85 2.99
N CYS A 56 21.14 -26.58 3.42
CA CYS A 56 20.78 -26.47 4.83
C CYS A 56 21.06 -27.78 5.60
N LYS A 57 20.74 -28.93 4.98
CA LYS A 57 21.03 -30.26 5.56
C LYS A 57 22.53 -30.53 5.63
N GLU A 58 23.27 -30.27 4.55
CA GLU A 58 24.72 -30.50 4.47
C GLU A 58 25.51 -29.63 5.45
N LEU A 59 25.10 -28.38 5.61
CA LEU A 59 25.76 -27.42 6.49
C LEU A 59 25.21 -27.43 7.91
N ASN A 60 24.16 -28.20 8.20
CA ASN A 60 23.41 -28.21 9.45
C ASN A 60 23.08 -26.78 9.92
N ARG A 61 22.68 -25.91 8.98
CA ARG A 61 22.40 -24.51 9.25
C ARG A 61 21.31 -24.02 8.30
N THR A 62 20.27 -23.39 8.85
CA THR A 62 19.27 -22.65 8.09
C THR A 62 19.53 -21.16 8.27
N PRO A 63 19.88 -20.41 7.19
CA PRO A 63 20.00 -18.96 7.25
C PRO A 63 18.68 -18.33 7.66
N LEU A 64 18.73 -17.43 8.62
CA LEU A 64 17.58 -16.67 9.07
C LEU A 64 17.93 -15.18 9.00
N TRP A 65 17.10 -14.42 8.29
CA TRP A 65 17.14 -12.97 8.32
C TRP A 65 16.07 -12.44 9.27
N VAL A 66 16.47 -11.55 10.18
CA VAL A 66 15.54 -10.84 11.09
C VAL A 66 15.72 -9.36 10.85
N GLY A 67 14.69 -8.70 10.31
CA GLY A 67 14.71 -7.28 9.98
C GLY A 67 14.06 -7.00 8.62
N ASP A 68 14.03 -5.73 8.23
CA ASP A 68 13.47 -5.32 6.95
C ASP A 68 14.39 -5.71 5.79
N LEU A 69 13.77 -6.13 4.68
CA LEU A 69 14.45 -6.28 3.39
C LEU A 69 14.27 -4.99 2.60
N TYR A 70 15.36 -4.32 2.29
CA TYR A 70 15.37 -3.09 1.51
C TYR A 70 16.56 -3.05 0.57
N LEU A 71 16.44 -2.29 -0.53
CA LEU A 71 17.54 -2.05 -1.44
C LEU A 71 18.37 -0.84 -0.96
N GLU A 72 19.61 -1.08 -0.59
CA GLU A 72 20.48 -0.07 0.05
C GLU A 72 20.71 1.17 -0.81
N PHE A 73 20.79 1.02 -2.12
CA PHE A 73 20.95 2.13 -3.06
C PHE A 73 19.75 3.10 -3.07
N HIS A 74 18.60 2.69 -2.53
CA HIS A 74 17.35 3.46 -2.54
C HIS A 74 16.89 3.89 -1.15
N ARG A 75 17.75 3.88 -0.15
CA ARG A 75 17.40 4.27 1.25
C ARG A 75 16.78 5.67 1.35
N GLY A 76 17.21 6.62 0.53
CA GLY A 76 16.67 7.97 0.49
C GLY A 76 15.17 8.03 0.20
N THR A 77 14.61 7.00 -0.47
CA THR A 77 13.20 6.94 -0.83
C THR A 77 12.26 6.84 0.38
N TYR A 78 12.74 6.39 1.54
CA TYR A 78 11.94 6.32 2.77
C TYR A 78 11.58 7.69 3.33
N THR A 79 12.39 8.71 3.07
CA THR A 79 12.23 10.05 3.67
C THR A 79 12.12 11.18 2.65
N SER A 80 12.54 10.96 1.40
CA SER A 80 12.45 11.98 0.35
C SER A 80 11.01 12.41 0.12
N VAL A 81 10.76 13.71 0.05
CA VAL A 81 9.43 14.31 -0.08
C VAL A 81 8.43 13.69 0.91
N ALA A 82 8.76 13.74 2.20
CA ALA A 82 7.97 13.12 3.29
C ALA A 82 6.47 13.51 3.29
N LYS A 83 6.14 14.66 2.71
CA LYS A 83 4.76 15.15 2.55
C LYS A 83 3.89 14.16 1.79
N VAL A 84 4.37 13.61 0.66
CA VAL A 84 3.63 12.62 -0.15
C VAL A 84 3.35 11.35 0.67
N LYS A 85 4.35 10.84 1.40
CA LYS A 85 4.20 9.67 2.26
C LYS A 85 3.17 9.89 3.36
N LYS A 86 3.21 11.07 3.98
CA LYS A 86 2.23 11.48 5.00
C LYS A 86 0.82 11.58 4.42
N HIS A 87 0.68 12.18 3.23
CA HIS A 87 -0.61 12.31 2.55
C HIS A 87 -1.15 10.93 2.14
N ASN A 88 -0.30 10.05 1.60
CA ASN A 88 -0.68 8.69 1.26
C ASN A 88 -1.25 7.96 2.49
N ARG A 89 -0.51 7.89 3.59
CA ARG A 89 -0.98 7.19 4.80
C ARG A 89 -2.26 7.80 5.38
N LYS A 90 -2.37 9.12 5.41
CA LYS A 90 -3.58 9.80 5.90
C LYS A 90 -4.79 9.52 5.01
N SER A 91 -4.61 9.48 3.68
CA SER A 91 -5.70 9.16 2.76
C SER A 91 -6.17 7.71 2.88
N GLU A 92 -5.25 6.76 3.01
CA GLU A 92 -5.59 5.35 3.26
C GLU A 92 -6.50 5.20 4.49
N PHE A 93 -6.09 5.78 5.63
CA PHE A 93 -6.90 5.73 6.85
C PHE A 93 -8.24 6.46 6.72
N LEU A 94 -8.26 7.61 6.03
CA LEU A 94 -9.49 8.36 5.80
C LEU A 94 -10.48 7.53 4.99
N PHE A 95 -10.01 6.89 3.91
CA PHE A 95 -10.90 6.15 3.02
C PHE A 95 -11.36 4.83 3.64
N GLN A 96 -10.52 4.12 4.39
CA GLN A 96 -10.95 2.94 5.15
C GLN A 96 -12.06 3.26 6.14
N LYS A 97 -11.92 4.34 6.93
CA LYS A 97 -12.98 4.74 7.87
C LYS A 97 -14.24 5.28 7.16
N ALA A 98 -14.07 5.97 6.03
CA ALA A 98 -15.21 6.48 5.25
C ALA A 98 -16.02 5.35 4.60
N GLU A 99 -15.36 4.32 4.06
CA GLU A 99 -16.01 3.11 3.54
C GLU A 99 -16.79 2.39 4.65
N SER A 100 -16.14 2.15 5.80
CA SER A 100 -16.75 1.50 6.95
C SER A 100 -18.02 2.25 7.42
N ALA A 101 -17.93 3.57 7.63
CA ALA A 101 -19.07 4.38 8.02
C ALA A 101 -20.16 4.41 6.94
N SER A 102 -19.79 4.45 5.66
CA SER A 102 -20.75 4.44 4.55
C SER A 102 -21.51 3.12 4.43
N ILE A 103 -20.85 1.99 4.70
CA ILE A 103 -21.50 0.67 4.75
C ILE A 103 -22.51 0.60 5.91
N ILE A 104 -22.11 1.07 7.09
CA ILE A 104 -23.04 1.13 8.24
C ILE A 104 -24.22 2.04 7.94
N GLY A 105 -24.00 3.24 7.40
CA GLY A 105 -25.07 4.15 7.00
C GLY A 105 -25.98 3.57 5.92
N ASN A 106 -25.45 2.75 5.02
CA ASN A 106 -26.25 2.04 4.01
C ASN A 106 -27.13 0.96 4.65
N ILE A 107 -26.54 0.08 5.48
CA ILE A 107 -27.26 -1.07 6.07
C ILE A 107 -28.30 -0.61 7.09
N LEU A 108 -27.94 0.34 7.97
CA LEU A 108 -28.82 0.73 9.08
C LEU A 108 -29.78 1.86 8.74
N CYS A 109 -29.38 2.77 7.84
CA CYS A 109 -30.13 4.00 7.56
C CYS A 109 -30.62 4.10 6.10
N GLY A 110 -30.34 3.11 5.25
CA GLY A 110 -30.73 3.12 3.84
C GLY A 110 -29.98 4.16 2.98
N LYS A 111 -28.90 4.75 3.46
CA LYS A 111 -28.11 5.74 2.71
C LYS A 111 -27.42 5.08 1.54
N THR A 112 -27.52 5.67 0.35
CA THR A 112 -26.84 5.16 -0.84
C THR A 112 -25.32 5.18 -0.65
N TYR A 113 -24.65 4.04 -0.88
CA TYR A 113 -23.20 3.92 -0.86
C TYR A 113 -22.57 4.64 -2.05
N PRO A 114 -21.66 5.62 -1.86
CA PRO A 114 -21.14 6.46 -2.93
C PRO A 114 -19.99 5.80 -3.70
N LYS A 115 -20.26 4.64 -4.32
CA LYS A 115 -19.26 3.81 -5.01
C LYS A 115 -18.42 4.58 -6.02
N ALA A 116 -19.04 5.40 -6.87
CA ALA A 116 -18.33 6.12 -7.92
C ALA A 116 -17.31 7.13 -7.36
N GLU A 117 -17.60 7.73 -6.21
CA GLU A 117 -16.70 8.66 -5.55
C GLU A 117 -15.53 7.93 -4.88
N PHE A 118 -15.79 6.79 -4.27
CA PHE A 118 -14.73 5.91 -3.76
C PHE A 118 -13.81 5.45 -4.88
N ASP A 119 -14.35 4.91 -5.98
CA ASP A 119 -13.58 4.44 -7.13
C ASP A 119 -12.68 5.55 -7.71
N LYS A 120 -13.22 6.77 -7.85
CA LYS A 120 -12.47 7.93 -8.33
C LYS A 120 -11.34 8.31 -7.39
N SER A 121 -11.61 8.35 -6.11
CA SER A 121 -10.63 8.78 -5.10
C SER A 121 -9.54 7.73 -4.89
N TRP A 122 -9.90 6.45 -4.83
CA TRP A 122 -8.92 5.36 -4.75
C TRP A 122 -7.99 5.33 -5.98
N LYS A 123 -8.51 5.59 -7.18
CA LYS A 123 -7.66 5.72 -8.38
C LYS A 123 -6.64 6.84 -8.27
N LEU A 124 -7.01 7.98 -7.67
CA LEU A 124 -6.05 9.07 -7.43
C LEU A 124 -5.02 8.70 -6.36
N ILE A 125 -5.43 8.02 -5.28
CA ILE A 125 -4.51 7.52 -4.25
C ILE A 125 -3.51 6.56 -4.88
N LEU A 126 -3.98 5.57 -5.64
CA LEU A 126 -3.14 4.58 -6.30
C LEU A 126 -2.20 5.20 -7.34
N LEU A 127 -2.66 6.23 -8.08
CA LEU A 127 -1.78 6.98 -9.00
C LEU A 127 -0.61 7.62 -8.24
N ASN A 128 -0.88 8.22 -7.08
CA ASN A 128 0.15 8.85 -6.26
C ASN A 128 1.06 7.84 -5.51
N GLN A 129 0.72 6.54 -5.54
CA GLN A 129 1.58 5.45 -5.08
C GLN A 129 2.53 4.94 -6.17
N PHE A 130 2.52 5.55 -7.36
CA PHE A 130 3.45 5.20 -8.43
C PHE A 130 4.89 5.26 -7.96
N HIS A 131 5.71 4.29 -8.42
CA HIS A 131 7.07 4.07 -7.90
C HIS A 131 8.05 5.24 -8.10
N ASP A 132 7.69 6.25 -8.89
CA ASP A 132 8.44 7.49 -9.03
C ASP A 132 7.79 8.69 -8.32
N ILE A 133 6.59 8.55 -7.76
CA ILE A 133 5.92 9.60 -6.98
C ILE A 133 6.14 9.38 -5.48
N ILE A 134 5.69 8.22 -4.95
CA ILE A 134 5.78 7.96 -3.51
C ILE A 134 7.21 7.90 -2.96
N PRO A 135 8.23 7.46 -3.72
CA PRO A 135 9.61 7.47 -3.25
C PRO A 135 10.24 8.87 -3.16
N GLY A 136 9.66 9.87 -3.81
CA GLY A 136 10.22 11.21 -3.81
C GLY A 136 11.25 11.46 -4.91
N SER A 137 11.25 10.68 -5.98
CA SER A 137 12.25 10.69 -7.07
C SER A 137 11.81 11.42 -8.33
N SER A 138 10.62 12.02 -8.33
CA SER A 138 10.10 12.80 -9.46
C SER A 138 10.55 14.27 -9.45
N ILE A 139 10.24 14.99 -10.52
CA ILE A 139 10.47 16.43 -10.63
C ILE A 139 9.42 17.23 -9.84
N LYS A 140 9.68 18.51 -9.61
CA LYS A 140 8.83 19.38 -8.79
C LYS A 140 7.38 19.43 -9.25
N GLU A 141 7.15 19.54 -10.56
CA GLU A 141 5.83 19.63 -11.17
C GLU A 141 4.93 18.43 -10.85
N VAL A 142 5.52 17.24 -10.72
CA VAL A 142 4.80 16.04 -10.31
C VAL A 142 4.28 16.17 -8.87
N TYR A 143 5.06 16.78 -7.99
CA TYR A 143 4.63 17.00 -6.59
C TYR A 143 3.62 18.13 -6.44
N ASP A 144 3.68 19.17 -7.30
CA ASP A 144 2.64 20.20 -7.36
C ASP A 144 1.29 19.58 -7.79
N ASN A 145 1.32 18.66 -8.76
CA ASN A 145 0.14 17.89 -9.17
C ASN A 145 -0.34 16.93 -8.07
N SER A 146 0.58 16.23 -7.43
CA SER A 146 0.29 15.33 -6.31
C SER A 146 -0.39 16.07 -5.15
N ASP A 147 0.08 17.26 -4.79
CA ASP A 147 -0.56 18.10 -3.77
C ASP A 147 -2.01 18.42 -4.14
N THR A 148 -2.25 18.84 -5.39
CA THR A 148 -3.59 19.11 -5.91
C THR A 148 -4.50 17.87 -5.87
N ASP A 149 -3.97 16.70 -6.16
CA ASP A 149 -4.71 15.44 -6.09
C ASP A 149 -5.06 15.07 -4.66
N TYR A 150 -4.11 15.20 -3.71
CA TYR A 150 -4.39 14.94 -2.30
C TYR A 150 -5.40 15.94 -1.70
N GLU A 151 -5.44 17.21 -2.13
CA GLU A 151 -6.49 18.13 -1.74
C GLU A 151 -7.89 17.63 -2.16
N LYS A 152 -8.03 17.16 -3.40
CA LYS A 152 -9.28 16.55 -3.90
C LYS A 152 -9.64 15.29 -3.10
N ILE A 153 -8.66 14.42 -2.84
CA ILE A 153 -8.81 13.18 -2.08
C ILE A 153 -9.33 13.49 -0.68
N PHE A 154 -8.66 14.38 0.06
CA PHE A 154 -9.07 14.73 1.43
C PHE A 154 -10.44 15.41 1.47
N LYS A 155 -10.72 16.32 0.53
CA LYS A 155 -12.03 16.98 0.43
C LYS A 155 -13.15 15.97 0.19
N SER A 156 -12.96 15.03 -0.74
CA SER A 156 -13.94 13.98 -1.03
C SER A 156 -14.11 13.03 0.15
N GLY A 157 -13.00 12.51 0.70
CA GLY A 157 -13.02 11.54 1.79
C GLY A 157 -13.67 12.10 3.06
N ASN A 158 -13.34 13.34 3.47
CA ASN A 158 -13.96 13.97 4.63
C ASN A 158 -15.46 14.17 4.39
N ARG A 159 -15.87 14.70 3.24
CA ARG A 159 -17.29 14.88 2.91
C ARG A 159 -18.08 13.57 2.97
N ILE A 160 -17.52 12.48 2.44
CA ILE A 160 -18.17 11.16 2.49
C ILE A 160 -18.26 10.68 3.93
N PHE A 161 -17.17 10.76 4.69
CA PHE A 161 -17.09 10.30 6.07
C PHE A 161 -18.05 11.07 6.98
N ASP A 162 -17.98 12.40 6.95
CA ASP A 162 -18.83 13.27 7.76
C ASP A 162 -20.32 13.08 7.40
N GLY A 163 -20.61 12.96 6.10
CA GLY A 163 -21.96 12.69 5.64
C GLY A 163 -22.50 11.30 6.07
N ALA A 164 -21.64 10.30 6.15
CA ALA A 164 -22.02 8.98 6.65
C ALA A 164 -22.28 9.01 8.16
N LEU A 165 -21.37 9.63 8.93
CA LEU A 165 -21.54 9.77 10.38
C LEU A 165 -22.76 10.63 10.74
N GLY A 166 -23.01 11.74 10.02
CA GLY A 166 -24.20 12.56 10.21
C GLY A 166 -25.47 11.73 10.03
N THR A 167 -25.54 10.93 8.95
CA THR A 167 -26.69 10.05 8.73
C THR A 167 -26.88 9.02 9.85
N ILE A 168 -25.80 8.43 10.37
CA ILE A 168 -25.88 7.51 11.51
C ILE A 168 -26.37 8.25 12.75
N ALA A 169 -25.79 9.43 13.05
CA ALA A 169 -26.18 10.23 14.22
C ALA A 169 -27.64 10.63 14.20
N ASP A 170 -28.16 11.08 13.05
CA ASP A 170 -29.57 11.49 12.88
C ASP A 170 -30.58 10.34 13.12
N ASN A 171 -30.12 9.09 13.00
CA ASN A 171 -30.95 7.90 13.23
C ASN A 171 -30.79 7.31 14.64
N ILE A 172 -29.94 7.88 15.49
CA ILE A 172 -29.76 7.47 16.88
C ILE A 172 -30.75 8.29 17.76
N LYS A 173 -31.59 7.59 18.51
CA LYS A 173 -32.44 8.24 19.51
C LYS A 173 -31.61 8.57 20.74
N THR A 174 -31.35 9.85 20.96
CA THR A 174 -30.59 10.36 22.11
C THR A 174 -31.15 11.69 22.55
N ASP A 175 -30.99 11.98 23.82
CA ASP A 175 -31.40 13.29 24.40
C ASP A 175 -30.33 14.37 24.20
N GLY A 176 -29.45 14.18 23.24
CA GLY A 176 -28.28 14.99 22.96
C GLY A 176 -26.99 14.22 23.32
N GLY A 177 -25.85 14.77 22.91
CA GLY A 177 -24.57 14.16 23.20
C GLY A 177 -23.61 14.20 22.03
N LEU A 178 -22.50 13.52 22.19
CA LEU A 178 -21.46 13.38 21.18
C LEU A 178 -21.38 11.94 20.72
N LEU A 179 -21.50 11.73 19.41
CA LEU A 179 -21.28 10.41 18.81
C LEU A 179 -19.79 10.18 18.58
N VAL A 180 -19.25 9.17 19.22
CA VAL A 180 -17.85 8.73 19.05
C VAL A 180 -17.81 7.43 18.27
N TYR A 181 -17.24 7.49 17.06
CA TYR A 181 -17.13 6.36 16.16
C TYR A 181 -15.74 5.71 16.20
N ASN A 182 -15.71 4.38 16.32
CA ASN A 182 -14.51 3.57 16.25
C ASN A 182 -14.47 2.80 14.90
N PRO A 183 -13.57 3.16 13.97
CA PRO A 183 -13.43 2.45 12.69
C PRO A 183 -12.63 1.14 12.77
N HIS A 184 -12.03 0.82 13.93
CA HIS A 184 -11.19 -0.36 14.08
C HIS A 184 -12.00 -1.63 14.30
N GLY A 185 -11.47 -2.77 13.86
CA GLY A 185 -12.06 -4.09 14.07
C GLY A 185 -11.93 -4.64 15.51
N PHE A 186 -11.57 -3.80 16.49
CA PHE A 186 -11.43 -4.15 17.90
C PHE A 186 -11.93 -3.02 18.79
N THR A 187 -12.37 -3.36 20.01
CA THR A 187 -12.77 -2.37 21.03
C THR A 187 -11.57 -1.51 21.41
N THR A 188 -11.75 -0.20 21.48
CA THR A 188 -10.69 0.74 21.82
C THR A 188 -11.12 1.78 22.83
N ASN A 189 -10.12 2.42 23.45
CA ASN A 189 -10.27 3.60 24.27
C ASN A 189 -9.56 4.76 23.57
N GLY A 190 -10.01 6.00 23.77
CA GLY A 190 -9.35 7.13 23.13
C GLY A 190 -9.64 8.46 23.77
N LEU A 191 -8.71 9.39 23.54
CA LEU A 191 -8.94 10.82 23.79
C LEU A 191 -9.61 11.41 22.55
N ILE A 192 -10.69 12.12 22.77
CA ILE A 192 -11.41 12.90 21.75
C ILE A 192 -11.44 14.36 22.14
N GLU A 193 -11.36 15.22 21.16
CA GLU A 193 -11.53 16.65 21.33
C GLU A 193 -12.86 17.08 20.70
N ALA A 194 -13.72 17.69 21.50
CA ALA A 194 -14.96 18.27 21.05
C ALA A 194 -15.24 19.55 21.88
N ASP A 195 -15.68 20.62 21.23
CA ASP A 195 -16.02 21.90 21.85
C ASP A 195 -14.89 22.45 22.74
N ARG A 196 -13.65 22.31 22.32
CA ARG A 196 -12.44 22.71 23.05
C ARG A 196 -12.22 21.96 24.38
N LYS A 197 -12.89 20.83 24.56
CA LYS A 197 -12.71 19.93 25.71
C LYS A 197 -12.08 18.62 25.24
N ILE A 198 -11.16 18.11 26.03
CA ILE A 198 -10.60 16.77 25.80
C ILE A 198 -11.31 15.80 26.75
N MET A 199 -11.83 14.74 26.19
CA MET A 199 -12.53 13.69 26.94
C MET A 199 -11.89 12.34 26.67
N TYR A 200 -11.78 11.53 27.71
CA TYR A 200 -11.38 10.13 27.55
C TYR A 200 -12.64 9.25 27.46
N VAL A 201 -12.74 8.48 26.38
CA VAL A 201 -13.85 7.57 26.14
C VAL A 201 -13.34 6.14 26.14
N GLU A 202 -13.93 5.32 26.99
CA GLU A 202 -13.56 3.91 27.15
C GLU A 202 -14.55 2.99 26.42
N ASN A 203 -14.05 1.79 26.08
CA ASN A 203 -14.86 0.69 25.56
C ASN A 203 -15.73 1.09 24.35
N ILE A 204 -15.14 1.80 23.38
CA ILE A 204 -15.80 2.08 22.12
C ILE A 204 -15.78 0.78 21.31
N PRO A 205 -16.94 0.20 20.97
CA PRO A 205 -16.99 -1.13 20.34
C PRO A 205 -16.35 -1.16 18.96
N ALA A 206 -15.90 -2.34 18.53
CA ALA A 206 -15.34 -2.58 17.21
C ALA A 206 -16.33 -2.19 16.11
N VAL A 207 -15.87 -1.44 15.09
CA VAL A 207 -16.67 -0.92 13.96
C VAL A 207 -18.03 -0.38 14.44
N GLY A 208 -17.98 0.38 15.54
CA GLY A 208 -19.17 0.81 16.26
C GLY A 208 -19.05 2.23 16.81
N TYR A 209 -20.03 2.59 17.63
CA TYR A 209 -20.08 3.93 18.23
C TYR A 209 -20.50 3.90 19.70
N LYS A 210 -20.23 4.99 20.37
CA LYS A 210 -20.68 5.26 21.74
C LYS A 210 -21.13 6.69 21.86
#